data_abb9906cfe5cf0b1294ae70eac59c14d
#
_entry.id   abb9906cfe5cf0b1294ae70eac59c14d
#
_cell.length_a   1.000
_cell.length_b   1.000
_cell.length_c   1.000
_cell.angle_alpha   90.00
_cell.angle_beta   90.00
_cell.angle_gamma   90.00
#
_symmetry.space_group_name_H-M   'P 1'
#
loop_
_entity.id
_entity.type
_entity.pdbx_description
1 polymer ?
#
loop_
_entity_poly.entity_id
_entity_poly.type
_entity_poly.pdbx_seq_one_letter_code
_entity_poly.pdbx_strand_id
1 'polypeptide(L)'
;LSRSSAASDVYKRQIVGRTVREAIVREPRLRWPVPAKLNLLMSGARFLSVSRRAKYCLLATERGTLMVHLGMSGSLRIMPADTPPLFHDHIDVVLDDGRCLRDHDPRRFGSFHWLESQQHPLLDHLGPEPLSDTFNGAYLYERSRGRRIPVKQFIMDGKVVVGVGNIYANEALFM
;
A
#
# COMPACT_ATOMS: atom_id res chain seq x y z
N LEU A 1 5.60 12.21 -10.88
CA LEU A 1 5.39 11.69 -9.53
C LEU A 1 3.97 11.11 -9.44
N SER A 2 3.86 9.81 -9.21
CA SER A 2 2.54 9.17 -9.08
C SER A 2 1.81 9.72 -7.83
N ARG A 3 0.48 9.80 -7.88
CA ARG A 3 -0.35 10.19 -6.71
C ARG A 3 -0.01 9.38 -5.45
N SER A 4 0.49 8.16 -5.60
CA SER A 4 0.83 7.29 -4.48
C SER A 4 2.18 7.65 -3.81
N SER A 5 3.16 8.20 -4.52
CA SER A 5 4.41 8.66 -3.90
C SER A 5 4.21 9.96 -3.11
N ALA A 6 3.42 10.89 -3.64
CA ALA A 6 3.03 12.10 -2.90
C ALA A 6 2.23 11.77 -1.63
N ALA A 7 1.34 10.77 -1.68
CA ALA A 7 0.58 10.31 -0.52
C ALA A 7 1.49 9.72 0.58
N SER A 8 2.48 8.89 0.20
CA SER A 8 3.43 8.33 1.19
C SER A 8 4.26 9.41 1.90
N ASP A 9 4.64 10.48 1.20
CA ASP A 9 5.37 11.60 1.80
C ASP A 9 4.51 12.41 2.78
N VAL A 10 3.21 12.56 2.48
CA VAL A 10 2.25 13.21 3.39
C VAL A 10 2.10 12.38 4.67
N TYR A 11 1.91 11.06 4.56
CA TYR A 11 1.80 10.20 5.74
C TYR A 11 3.10 10.18 6.54
N LYS A 12 4.27 10.09 5.87
CA LYS A 12 5.57 10.13 6.54
C LYS A 12 5.71 11.32 7.47
N ARG A 13 5.35 12.53 7.02
CA ARG A 13 5.46 13.74 7.83
C ARG A 13 4.47 13.79 8.99
N GLN A 14 3.36 13.10 8.90
CA GLN A 14 2.25 13.26 9.84
C GLN A 14 2.15 12.13 10.88
N ILE A 15 2.65 10.91 10.57
CA ILE A 15 2.51 9.76 11.46
C ILE A 15 3.84 9.23 12.01
N VAL A 16 4.97 9.48 11.36
CA VAL A 16 6.28 9.03 11.89
C VAL A 16 6.52 9.64 13.27
N GLY A 17 6.92 8.79 14.20
CA GLY A 17 7.12 9.16 15.61
C GLY A 17 5.86 9.12 16.46
N ARG A 18 4.65 8.95 15.86
CA ARG A 18 3.40 8.79 16.60
C ARG A 18 3.21 7.37 17.09
N THR A 19 2.53 7.25 18.23
CA THR A 19 2.17 5.96 18.83
C THR A 19 0.72 5.64 18.54
N VAL A 20 0.45 4.39 18.17
CA VAL A 20 -0.90 3.91 17.96
C VAL A 20 -1.60 3.69 19.30
N ARG A 21 -2.72 4.32 19.53
CA ARG A 21 -3.59 4.06 20.69
C ARG A 21 -4.37 2.77 20.50
N GLU A 22 -5.01 2.64 19.36
CA GLU A 22 -5.83 1.48 19.00
C GLU A 22 -6.03 1.39 17.50
N ALA A 23 -6.35 0.19 17.00
CA ALA A 23 -6.81 -0.04 15.64
C ALA A 23 -8.26 -0.54 15.68
N ILE A 24 -9.18 0.24 15.12
CA ILE A 24 -10.62 -0.09 15.08
C ILE A 24 -10.92 -0.67 13.72
N VAL A 25 -11.33 -1.95 13.68
CA VAL A 25 -11.74 -2.65 12.45
C VAL A 25 -13.26 -2.80 12.47
N ARG A 26 -13.97 -2.04 11.62
CA ARG A 26 -15.43 -2.10 11.47
C ARG A 26 -15.86 -3.14 10.46
N GLU A 27 -15.11 -3.27 9.36
CA GLU A 27 -15.37 -4.28 8.33
C GLU A 27 -14.09 -5.08 8.05
N PRO A 28 -14.01 -6.33 8.53
CA PRO A 28 -12.81 -7.15 8.33
C PRO A 28 -12.74 -7.82 6.95
N ARG A 29 -13.83 -7.81 6.18
CA ARG A 29 -13.96 -8.51 4.89
C ARG A 29 -13.59 -7.60 3.73
N LEU A 30 -12.32 -7.18 3.65
CA LEU A 30 -11.76 -6.54 2.47
C LEU A 30 -11.38 -7.60 1.43
N ARG A 31 -10.61 -7.23 0.39
CA ARG A 31 -10.11 -8.19 -0.60
C ARG A 31 -9.42 -9.41 0.04
N TRP A 32 -8.70 -9.17 1.11
CA TRP A 32 -8.14 -10.16 2.03
C TRP A 32 -8.67 -9.87 3.42
N PRO A 33 -8.98 -10.88 4.21
CA PRO A 33 -9.41 -10.65 5.58
C PRO A 33 -8.38 -9.81 6.35
N VAL A 34 -8.87 -8.77 7.02
CA VAL A 34 -8.03 -7.98 7.91
C VAL A 34 -7.56 -8.86 9.08
N PRO A 35 -6.29 -8.80 9.50
CA PRO A 35 -5.82 -9.61 10.62
C PRO A 35 -6.68 -9.42 11.87
N ALA A 36 -7.25 -10.50 12.39
CA ALA A 36 -8.17 -10.44 13.53
C ALA A 36 -7.53 -9.83 14.80
N LYS A 37 -6.19 -9.94 14.92
CA LYS A 37 -5.42 -9.38 16.05
C LYS A 37 -4.82 -8.01 15.74
N LEU A 38 -5.28 -7.31 14.68
CA LEU A 38 -4.66 -6.05 14.25
C LEU A 38 -4.58 -5.03 15.37
N ASN A 39 -5.64 -4.88 16.17
CA ASN A 39 -5.64 -3.98 17.33
C ASN A 39 -4.54 -4.36 18.33
N LEU A 40 -4.44 -5.63 18.70
CA LEU A 40 -3.44 -6.10 19.64
C LEU A 40 -2.01 -5.89 19.12
N LEU A 41 -1.77 -6.13 17.83
CA LEU A 41 -0.47 -5.98 17.19
C LEU A 41 -0.02 -4.52 17.12
N MET A 42 -0.97 -3.60 16.90
CA MET A 42 -0.68 -2.19 16.68
C MET A 42 -0.76 -1.32 17.94
N SER A 43 -1.60 -1.68 18.93
CA SER A 43 -1.76 -0.85 20.15
C SER A 43 -0.44 -0.68 20.91
N GLY A 44 -0.05 0.57 21.14
CA GLY A 44 1.23 0.94 21.75
C GLY A 44 2.43 0.90 20.79
N ALA A 45 2.25 0.50 19.52
CA ALA A 45 3.32 0.51 18.55
C ALA A 45 3.59 1.93 18.05
N ARG A 46 4.89 2.29 17.90
CA ARG A 46 5.32 3.59 17.38
C ARG A 46 5.71 3.47 15.92
N PHE A 47 5.20 4.36 15.07
CA PHE A 47 5.61 4.43 13.67
C PHE A 47 7.05 4.94 13.52
N LEU A 48 7.90 4.14 12.89
CA LEU A 48 9.31 4.43 12.63
C LEU A 48 9.53 5.02 11.25
N SER A 49 8.83 4.50 10.25
CA SER A 49 8.96 4.97 8.87
C SER A 49 7.71 4.67 8.05
N VAL A 50 7.56 5.41 6.96
CA VAL A 50 6.60 5.13 5.90
C VAL A 50 7.37 4.99 4.61
N SER A 51 7.16 3.90 3.92
CA SER A 51 7.76 3.63 2.62
C SER A 51 6.73 3.04 1.65
N ARG A 52 7.12 2.87 0.40
CA ARG A 52 6.28 2.28 -0.64
C ARG A 52 7.05 1.17 -1.36
N ARG A 53 6.38 0.08 -1.62
CA ARG A 53 6.85 -0.94 -2.55
C ARG A 53 5.72 -1.26 -3.52
N ALA A 54 5.92 -1.04 -4.80
CA ALA A 54 4.86 -1.15 -5.81
C ALA A 54 3.63 -0.26 -5.45
N LYS A 55 2.47 -0.87 -5.30
CA LYS A 55 1.21 -0.24 -4.88
C LYS A 55 0.90 -0.45 -3.39
N TYR A 56 1.86 -0.96 -2.62
CA TYR A 56 1.74 -1.15 -1.18
C TYR A 56 2.38 0.00 -0.42
N CYS A 57 1.66 0.55 0.55
CA CYS A 57 2.18 1.45 1.56
C CYS A 57 2.66 0.61 2.75
N LEU A 58 3.88 0.82 3.19
CA LEU A 58 4.52 0.09 4.28
C LEU A 58 4.72 1.04 5.45
N LEU A 59 3.96 0.83 6.51
CA LEU A 59 3.98 1.63 7.74
C LEU A 59 4.72 0.82 8.80
N ALA A 60 6.03 1.04 8.90
CA ALA A 60 6.89 0.29 9.81
C ALA A 60 6.78 0.80 11.24
N THR A 61 6.74 -0.13 12.19
CA THR A 61 6.80 0.12 13.63
C THR A 61 7.93 -0.71 14.25
N GLU A 62 8.21 -0.51 15.54
CA GLU A 62 9.17 -1.37 16.27
C GLU A 62 8.68 -2.81 16.45
N ARG A 63 7.39 -3.11 16.22
CA ARG A 63 6.80 -4.44 16.41
C ARG A 63 6.56 -5.21 15.13
N GLY A 64 6.61 -4.51 13.99
CA GLY A 64 6.31 -5.08 12.68
C GLY A 64 5.88 -3.99 11.70
N THR A 65 5.35 -4.39 10.57
CA THR A 65 4.96 -3.45 9.51
C THR A 65 3.50 -3.66 9.12
N LEU A 66 2.71 -2.60 9.18
CA LEU A 66 1.39 -2.58 8.55
C LEU A 66 1.56 -2.31 7.05
N MET A 67 1.24 -3.31 6.24
CA MET A 67 1.23 -3.20 4.78
C MET A 67 -0.19 -2.96 4.30
N VAL A 68 -0.39 -1.86 3.57
CA VAL A 68 -1.69 -1.42 3.07
C VAL A 68 -1.68 -1.32 1.55
N HIS A 69 -2.69 -1.88 0.91
CA HIS A 69 -3.00 -1.70 -0.51
C HIS A 69 -4.38 -1.08 -0.65
N LEU A 70 -4.48 0.03 -1.39
CA LEU A 70 -5.73 0.79 -1.49
C LEU A 70 -6.70 0.26 -2.55
N GLY A 71 -6.33 -0.79 -3.27
CA GLY A 71 -7.16 -1.29 -4.36
C GLY A 71 -7.35 -0.27 -5.48
N MET A 72 -8.58 -0.10 -5.90
CA MET A 72 -8.95 0.83 -6.98
C MET A 72 -9.65 2.10 -6.48
N SER A 73 -10.38 2.01 -5.37
CA SER A 73 -11.23 3.08 -4.83
C SER A 73 -10.87 3.48 -3.40
N GLY A 74 -9.99 2.70 -2.77
CA GLY A 74 -9.57 2.96 -1.40
C GLY A 74 -8.73 4.23 -1.26
N SER A 75 -8.86 4.85 -0.11
CA SER A 75 -8.05 6.00 0.29
C SER A 75 -7.75 5.94 1.78
N LEU A 76 -6.54 6.34 2.16
CA LEU A 76 -6.21 6.63 3.55
C LEU A 76 -6.31 8.14 3.78
N ARG A 77 -6.84 8.55 4.94
CA ARG A 77 -6.96 9.94 5.32
C ARG A 77 -6.51 10.11 6.76
N ILE A 78 -5.79 11.19 7.02
CA ILE A 78 -5.47 11.60 8.38
C ILE A 78 -6.47 12.68 8.78
N MET A 79 -7.18 12.44 9.87
CA MET A 79 -8.27 13.29 10.32
C MET A 79 -8.45 13.18 11.84
N PRO A 80 -9.23 14.06 12.50
CA PRO A 80 -9.56 13.91 13.91
C PRO A 80 -10.25 12.56 14.16
N ALA A 81 -9.83 11.85 15.22
CA ALA A 81 -10.35 10.51 15.53
C ALA A 81 -11.82 10.51 15.98
N ASP A 82 -12.30 11.63 16.52
CA ASP A 82 -13.68 11.85 16.95
C ASP A 82 -14.65 12.14 15.77
N THR A 83 -14.12 12.33 14.57
CA THR A 83 -14.97 12.50 13.38
C THR A 83 -15.81 11.24 13.16
N PRO A 84 -17.15 11.33 13.10
CA PRO A 84 -18.01 10.17 12.88
C PRO A 84 -17.63 9.41 11.59
N PRO A 85 -17.53 8.07 11.64
CA PRO A 85 -17.21 7.29 10.46
C PRO A 85 -18.36 7.27 9.46
N LEU A 86 -18.04 7.33 8.19
CA LEU A 86 -18.98 7.12 7.09
C LEU A 86 -19.17 5.63 6.79
N PHE A 87 -20.17 5.29 6.00
CA PHE A 87 -20.56 3.89 5.68
C PHE A 87 -19.41 3.03 5.12
N HIS A 88 -18.47 3.64 4.39
CA HIS A 88 -17.33 2.93 3.79
C HIS A 88 -16.00 3.15 4.55
N ASP A 89 -16.03 3.70 5.75
CA ASP A 89 -14.87 3.83 6.62
C ASP A 89 -14.69 2.53 7.41
N HIS A 90 -13.77 1.69 6.96
CA HIS A 90 -13.65 0.31 7.42
C HIS A 90 -12.65 0.14 8.56
N ILE A 91 -11.57 0.90 8.53
CA ILE A 91 -10.49 0.76 9.52
C ILE A 91 -10.00 2.15 9.95
N ASP A 92 -9.83 2.33 11.26
CA ASP A 92 -9.13 3.47 11.84
C ASP A 92 -7.91 2.98 12.61
N VAL A 93 -6.76 3.61 12.37
CA VAL A 93 -5.59 3.53 13.24
C VAL A 93 -5.50 4.83 14.01
N VAL A 94 -5.92 4.80 15.28
CA VAL A 94 -5.99 5.97 16.15
C VAL A 94 -4.61 6.26 16.74
N LEU A 95 -4.18 7.51 16.69
CA LEU A 95 -2.86 7.97 17.13
C LEU A 95 -2.94 8.64 18.51
N ASP A 96 -1.78 8.79 19.14
CA ASP A 96 -1.60 9.40 20.46
C ASP A 96 -1.94 10.91 20.51
N ASP A 97 -1.98 11.57 19.35
CA ASP A 97 -2.29 13.00 19.22
C ASP A 97 -3.75 13.31 18.90
N GLY A 98 -4.64 12.32 19.03
CA GLY A 98 -6.08 12.49 18.79
C GLY A 98 -6.51 12.44 17.33
N ARG A 99 -5.59 12.16 16.41
CA ARG A 99 -5.91 11.91 15.00
C ARG A 99 -6.04 10.42 14.72
N CYS A 100 -6.60 10.07 13.58
CA CYS A 100 -6.57 8.70 13.07
C CYS A 100 -6.15 8.66 11.60
N LEU A 101 -5.55 7.55 11.21
CA LEU A 101 -5.40 7.16 9.82
C LEU A 101 -6.61 6.29 9.46
N ARG A 102 -7.52 6.84 8.66
CA ARG A 102 -8.81 6.23 8.30
C ARG A 102 -8.79 5.68 6.89
N ASP A 103 -9.16 4.41 6.78
CA ASP A 103 -9.41 3.75 5.49
C ASP A 103 -10.84 3.96 5.05
N HIS A 104 -11.03 4.50 3.84
CA HIS A 104 -12.30 4.62 3.15
C HIS A 104 -12.23 3.85 1.84
N ASP A 105 -12.96 2.72 1.72
CA ASP A 105 -12.92 1.87 0.53
C ASP A 105 -14.31 1.33 0.13
N PRO A 106 -15.07 2.07 -0.69
CA PRO A 106 -16.42 1.69 -1.10
C PRO A 106 -16.51 0.31 -1.75
N ARG A 107 -15.48 -0.14 -2.43
CA ARG A 107 -15.47 -1.42 -3.17
C ARG A 107 -14.82 -2.56 -2.41
N ARG A 108 -14.16 -2.30 -1.28
CA ARG A 108 -13.43 -3.26 -0.46
C ARG A 108 -12.36 -4.07 -1.23
N PHE A 109 -11.71 -3.42 -2.19
CA PHE A 109 -10.61 -4.00 -2.98
C PHE A 109 -9.24 -3.72 -2.38
N GLY A 110 -9.21 -2.96 -1.30
CA GLY A 110 -8.03 -2.76 -0.47
C GLY A 110 -7.66 -3.98 0.34
N SER A 111 -6.52 -3.93 0.98
CA SER A 111 -6.08 -4.95 1.93
C SER A 111 -5.16 -4.38 2.98
N PHE A 112 -5.22 -4.96 4.17
CA PHE A 112 -4.37 -4.68 5.31
C PHE A 112 -3.71 -5.97 5.75
N HIS A 113 -2.38 -5.98 5.87
CA HIS A 113 -1.60 -7.13 6.31
C HIS A 113 -0.64 -6.69 7.41
N TRP A 114 -0.41 -7.57 8.37
CA TRP A 114 0.63 -7.36 9.37
C TRP A 114 1.83 -8.25 9.04
N LEU A 115 2.99 -7.64 8.94
CA LEU A 115 4.24 -8.31 8.62
C LEU A 115 5.13 -8.26 9.87
N GLU A 116 5.52 -9.42 10.36
CA GLU A 116 6.50 -9.56 11.44
C GLU A 116 7.94 -9.48 10.91
N SER A 117 8.12 -9.71 9.60
CA SER A 117 9.38 -9.56 8.88
C SER A 117 9.18 -8.74 7.61
N GLN A 118 10.27 -8.37 6.93
CA GLN A 118 10.18 -7.68 5.63
C GLN A 118 9.79 -8.62 4.47
N GLN A 119 9.76 -9.93 4.71
CA GLN A 119 9.37 -10.92 3.69
C GLN A 119 7.86 -11.14 3.74
N HIS A 120 7.24 -11.09 2.57
CA HIS A 120 5.82 -11.40 2.43
C HIS A 120 5.54 -11.90 1.00
N PRO A 121 4.75 -12.97 0.81
CA PRO A 121 4.49 -13.57 -0.51
C PRO A 121 3.99 -12.56 -1.56
N LEU A 122 3.28 -11.53 -1.15
CA LEU A 122 2.81 -10.47 -2.06
C LEU A 122 3.93 -9.49 -2.48
N LEU A 123 5.08 -9.48 -1.81
CA LEU A 123 6.22 -8.61 -2.12
C LEU A 123 7.39 -9.38 -2.77
N ASP A 124 7.54 -10.66 -2.45
CA ASP A 124 8.73 -11.47 -2.79
C ASP A 124 8.92 -11.66 -4.31
N HIS A 125 7.83 -11.65 -5.05
CA HIS A 125 7.86 -11.86 -6.51
C HIS A 125 7.75 -10.58 -7.33
N LEU A 126 7.83 -9.41 -6.69
CA LEU A 126 7.70 -8.14 -7.37
C LEU A 126 8.97 -7.78 -8.16
N GLY A 127 8.79 -7.39 -9.43
CA GLY A 127 9.84 -6.85 -10.28
C GLY A 127 10.39 -5.51 -9.78
N PRO A 128 11.35 -4.90 -10.49
CA PRO A 128 11.95 -3.61 -10.11
C PRO A 128 10.93 -2.48 -10.11
N GLU A 129 11.25 -1.43 -9.36
CA GLU A 129 10.55 -0.15 -9.45
C GLU A 129 10.88 0.53 -10.79
N PRO A 130 9.92 1.19 -11.46
CA PRO A 130 10.12 1.75 -12.80
C PRO A 130 11.13 2.90 -12.86
N LEU A 131 11.47 3.51 -11.73
CA LEU A 131 12.45 4.58 -11.62
C LEU A 131 13.77 4.12 -10.99
N SER A 132 13.97 2.81 -10.82
CA SER A 132 15.25 2.28 -10.35
C SER A 132 16.23 2.04 -11.50
N ASP A 133 17.52 2.11 -11.23
CA ASP A 133 18.58 1.84 -12.21
C ASP A 133 18.52 0.41 -12.79
N THR A 134 17.89 -0.52 -12.06
CA THR A 134 17.70 -1.90 -12.49
C THR A 134 16.59 -2.05 -13.54
N PHE A 135 15.70 -1.06 -13.72
CA PHE A 135 14.69 -1.06 -14.77
C PHE A 135 15.14 -0.20 -15.95
N ASN A 136 15.56 -0.85 -17.01
CA ASN A 136 16.03 -0.20 -18.24
C ASN A 136 15.62 -1.00 -19.47
N GLY A 137 15.91 -0.48 -20.67
CA GLY A 137 15.53 -1.11 -21.94
C GLY A 137 16.13 -2.50 -22.14
N ALA A 138 17.37 -2.74 -21.73
CA ALA A 138 18.02 -4.04 -21.82
C ALA A 138 17.30 -5.07 -20.92
N TYR A 139 17.00 -4.71 -19.66
CA TYR A 139 16.22 -5.55 -18.76
C TYR A 139 14.87 -5.91 -19.36
N LEU A 140 14.12 -4.92 -19.88
CA LEU A 140 12.79 -5.14 -20.44
C LEU A 140 12.86 -6.05 -21.69
N TYR A 141 13.85 -5.83 -22.55
CA TYR A 141 14.09 -6.66 -23.73
C TYR A 141 14.35 -8.11 -23.33
N GLU A 142 15.29 -8.38 -22.43
CA GLU A 142 15.61 -9.74 -21.97
C GLU A 142 14.39 -10.42 -21.34
N ARG A 143 13.62 -9.72 -20.53
CA ARG A 143 12.40 -10.25 -19.88
C ARG A 143 11.27 -10.54 -20.88
N SER A 144 11.28 -9.89 -22.04
CA SER A 144 10.27 -10.09 -23.09
C SER A 144 10.56 -11.30 -23.98
N ARG A 145 11.80 -11.81 -24.00
CA ARG A 145 12.20 -12.91 -24.88
C ARG A 145 11.38 -14.17 -24.61
N GLY A 146 10.89 -14.80 -25.68
CA GLY A 146 10.07 -16.02 -25.61
C GLY A 146 8.66 -15.82 -25.06
N ARG A 147 8.24 -14.60 -24.73
CA ARG A 147 6.86 -14.30 -24.29
C ARG A 147 5.90 -14.22 -25.47
N ARG A 148 4.71 -14.81 -25.32
CA ARG A 148 3.63 -14.81 -26.33
C ARG A 148 2.38 -14.08 -25.84
N ILE A 149 2.53 -13.17 -24.89
CA ILE A 149 1.43 -12.36 -24.33
C ILE A 149 1.47 -10.95 -24.94
N PRO A 150 0.33 -10.26 -25.01
CA PRO A 150 0.28 -8.86 -25.46
C PRO A 150 1.23 -7.98 -24.65
N VAL A 151 1.91 -7.04 -25.32
CA VAL A 151 2.88 -6.13 -24.70
C VAL A 151 2.28 -5.38 -23.51
N LYS A 152 1.04 -4.94 -23.61
CA LYS A 152 0.32 -4.28 -22.52
C LYS A 152 0.22 -5.18 -21.28
N GLN A 153 -0.13 -6.45 -21.45
CA GLN A 153 -0.20 -7.40 -20.33
C GLN A 153 1.19 -7.66 -19.74
N PHE A 154 2.21 -7.75 -20.61
CA PHE A 154 3.59 -7.95 -20.18
C PHE A 154 4.09 -6.82 -19.29
N ILE A 155 3.93 -5.55 -19.69
CA ILE A 155 4.38 -4.40 -18.88
C ILE A 155 3.50 -4.13 -17.67
N MET A 156 2.27 -4.68 -17.61
CA MET A 156 1.40 -4.60 -16.44
C MET A 156 1.63 -5.75 -15.44
N ASP A 157 2.41 -6.76 -15.80
CA ASP A 157 2.79 -7.83 -14.87
C ASP A 157 3.74 -7.29 -13.80
N GLY A 158 3.30 -7.28 -12.55
CA GLY A 158 4.10 -6.83 -11.41
C GLY A 158 5.39 -7.61 -11.18
N LYS A 159 5.56 -8.79 -11.80
CA LYS A 159 6.83 -9.55 -11.81
C LYS A 159 7.83 -9.01 -12.81
N VAL A 160 7.39 -8.26 -13.79
CA VAL A 160 8.23 -7.61 -14.79
C VAL A 160 8.63 -6.22 -14.33
N VAL A 161 7.65 -5.40 -13.99
CA VAL A 161 7.87 -4.08 -13.43
C VAL A 161 6.68 -3.71 -12.54
N VAL A 162 6.95 -3.12 -11.39
CA VAL A 162 5.89 -2.79 -10.45
C VAL A 162 5.27 -1.41 -10.74
N GLY A 163 4.07 -1.18 -10.22
CA GLY A 163 3.42 0.13 -10.26
C GLY A 163 2.75 0.50 -11.56
N VAL A 164 3.02 -0.19 -12.66
CA VAL A 164 2.38 0.06 -13.96
C VAL A 164 0.94 -0.46 -13.93
N GLY A 165 -0.01 0.45 -14.10
CA GLY A 165 -1.43 0.13 -14.24
C GLY A 165 -1.92 0.51 -15.63
N ASN A 166 -3.24 0.38 -15.88
CA ASN A 166 -3.84 0.65 -17.19
C ASN A 166 -3.50 2.03 -17.76
N ILE A 167 -3.48 3.06 -16.92
CA ILE A 167 -3.20 4.44 -17.36
C ILE A 167 -1.78 4.51 -17.92
N TYR A 168 -0.78 4.15 -17.11
CA TYR A 168 0.62 4.23 -17.53
C TYR A 168 0.95 3.27 -18.69
N ALA A 169 0.34 2.07 -18.71
CA ALA A 169 0.52 1.14 -19.81
C ALA A 169 -0.02 1.70 -21.13
N ASN A 170 -1.18 2.34 -21.10
CA ASN A 170 -1.75 2.97 -22.30
C ASN A 170 -0.91 4.15 -22.78
N GLU A 171 -0.53 5.05 -21.87
CA GLU A 171 0.31 6.21 -22.18
C GLU A 171 1.66 5.79 -22.80
N ALA A 172 2.35 4.83 -22.16
CA ALA A 172 3.65 4.34 -22.63
C ALA A 172 3.58 3.61 -23.99
N LEU A 173 2.45 3.02 -24.34
CA LEU A 173 2.28 2.30 -25.61
C LEU A 173 1.68 3.19 -26.71
N PHE A 174 1.16 4.35 -26.36
CA PHE A 174 0.61 5.32 -27.31
C PHE A 174 1.70 6.24 -27.91
N MET A 175 2.80 6.47 -27.17
CA MET A 175 3.95 7.26 -27.62
C MET A 175 4.75 6.53 -28.70
#